data_4fa3a231c014c623ea1fe56683fe2d6f
#
_entry.id   4fa3a231c014c623ea1fe56683fe2d6f
#
_cell.length_a   1.000
_cell.length_b   1.000
_cell.length_c   1.000
_cell.angle_alpha   90.00
_cell.angle_beta   90.00
_cell.angle_gamma   90.00
#
_symmetry.space_group_name_H-M   'P 1'
#
loop_
_entity.id
_entity.type
_entity.pdbx_description
1 polymer ?
#
loop_
_entity_poly.entity_id
_entity_poly.type
_entity_poly.pdbx_seq_one_letter_code
_entity_poly.pdbx_strand_id
1 'polypeptide(L)'
;SIHHQYAHCWRCKNPVIYRATEQWFASINDFREKALEAVDNTTFIPSWGHDRLYNMVRDRQDWCISRQRSWGVPIPAFYCDDCGKYVITPETIGKVKDVVGKEGSDAWWSYPVEQLLPENFKCPHCGGTHFHKETDIMDVWFDSGSTWNGVLKDPHENWKKDGAEYPCDLYLEGSDQHRGWFQSSLLTSVAVNGKAPYKAVLTHGFTMDGEGRKMSKSVGNVVAPQDIIDKYGADVMRLWILSLIHISEP
;
A
#
# COMPACT_ATOMS: atom_id res chain seq x y z
N SER A 1 -4.25 -40.62 8.17
CA SER A 1 -4.76 -39.25 8.38
C SER A 1 -3.62 -38.34 8.76
N ILE A 2 -3.62 -37.14 8.21
CA ILE A 2 -2.64 -36.09 8.54
C ILE A 2 -3.40 -35.04 9.34
N HIS A 3 -2.87 -34.69 10.53
CA HIS A 3 -3.37 -33.57 11.31
C HIS A 3 -2.49 -32.35 11.06
N HIS A 4 -3.07 -31.28 10.57
CA HIS A 4 -2.38 -30.01 10.35
C HIS A 4 -3.32 -28.83 10.56
N GLN A 5 -2.76 -27.64 10.78
CA GLN A 5 -3.54 -26.41 10.83
C GLN A 5 -3.98 -26.04 9.42
N TYR A 6 -5.26 -25.70 9.24
CA TYR A 6 -5.81 -25.26 7.98
C TYR A 6 -6.22 -23.78 8.06
N ALA A 7 -5.95 -23.04 6.99
CA ALA A 7 -6.28 -21.61 6.94
C ALA A 7 -7.79 -21.38 6.92
N HIS A 8 -8.26 -20.45 7.76
CA HIS A 8 -9.64 -20.01 7.83
C HIS A 8 -9.75 -18.51 7.53
N CYS A 9 -10.86 -18.11 6.97
CA CYS A 9 -11.17 -16.70 6.76
C CYS A 9 -11.18 -15.96 8.11
N TRP A 10 -10.39 -14.91 8.23
CA TRP A 10 -10.29 -14.13 9.46
C TRP A 10 -11.63 -13.51 9.88
N ARG A 11 -12.54 -13.25 8.93
CA ARG A 11 -13.84 -12.62 9.16
C ARG A 11 -14.92 -13.64 9.48
N CYS A 12 -15.22 -14.59 8.58
CA CYS A 12 -16.31 -15.56 8.75
C CYS A 12 -15.88 -16.87 9.39
N LYS A 13 -14.59 -17.07 9.65
CA LYS A 13 -13.99 -18.26 10.28
C LYS A 13 -14.16 -19.58 9.50
N ASN A 14 -14.75 -19.54 8.31
CA ASN A 14 -14.86 -20.74 7.47
C ASN A 14 -13.52 -21.09 6.80
N PRO A 15 -13.28 -22.37 6.49
CA PRO A 15 -12.11 -22.79 5.73
C PRO A 15 -12.00 -22.03 4.41
N VAL A 16 -10.78 -21.62 4.04
CA VAL A 16 -10.53 -21.02 2.73
C VAL A 16 -10.25 -22.10 1.68
N ILE A 17 -10.55 -21.81 0.42
CA ILE A 17 -10.12 -22.63 -0.71
C ILE A 17 -8.93 -21.98 -1.40
N TYR A 18 -8.03 -22.81 -1.91
CA TYR A 18 -6.89 -22.35 -2.72
C TYR A 18 -7.25 -22.49 -4.19
N ARG A 19 -7.05 -21.40 -4.94
CA ARG A 19 -7.34 -21.33 -6.36
C ARG A 19 -6.16 -20.69 -7.09
N ALA A 20 -5.68 -21.33 -8.14
CA ALA A 20 -4.75 -20.71 -9.08
C ALA A 20 -5.51 -19.80 -10.05
N THR A 21 -5.05 -18.58 -10.20
CA THR A 21 -5.59 -17.57 -11.13
C THR A 21 -4.43 -16.79 -11.74
N GLU A 22 -4.64 -16.22 -12.91
CA GLU A 22 -3.72 -15.22 -13.45
C GLU A 22 -3.71 -13.99 -12.56
N GLN A 23 -2.52 -13.42 -12.35
CA GLN A 23 -2.31 -12.31 -11.45
C GLN A 23 -1.22 -11.38 -12.00
N TRP A 24 -1.32 -10.10 -11.65
CA TRP A 24 -0.26 -9.14 -11.89
C TRP A 24 0.73 -9.15 -10.73
N PHE A 25 2.01 -9.29 -11.07
CA PHE A 25 3.11 -9.25 -10.12
C PHE A 25 4.06 -8.10 -10.45
N ALA A 26 4.43 -7.33 -9.45
CA ALA A 26 5.55 -6.40 -9.53
C ALA A 26 6.81 -7.15 -9.09
N SER A 27 7.75 -7.35 -10.01
CA SER A 27 9.06 -7.90 -9.67
C SER A 27 9.87 -6.89 -8.88
N ILE A 28 10.49 -7.35 -7.80
CA ILE A 28 11.37 -6.53 -6.97
C ILE A 28 12.84 -6.89 -7.14
N ASN A 29 13.14 -7.88 -7.96
CA ASN A 29 14.51 -8.39 -8.13
C ASN A 29 15.44 -7.31 -8.69
N ASP A 30 14.97 -6.49 -9.65
CA ASP A 30 15.80 -5.51 -10.33
C ASP A 30 16.20 -4.31 -9.43
N PHE A 31 15.48 -4.09 -8.33
CA PHE A 31 15.74 -2.98 -7.41
C PHE A 31 15.88 -3.40 -5.94
N ARG A 32 15.90 -4.70 -5.63
CA ARG A 32 16.03 -5.23 -4.26
C ARG A 32 17.24 -4.65 -3.54
N GLU A 33 18.42 -4.69 -4.18
CA GLU A 33 19.65 -4.18 -3.58
C GLU A 33 19.56 -2.68 -3.26
N LYS A 34 18.96 -1.90 -4.16
CA LYS A 34 18.69 -0.48 -3.91
C LYS A 34 17.70 -0.27 -2.75
N ALA A 35 16.73 -1.16 -2.60
CA ALA A 35 15.80 -1.09 -1.50
C ALA A 35 16.46 -1.43 -0.16
N LEU A 36 17.37 -2.39 -0.12
CA LEU A 36 18.18 -2.71 1.06
C LEU A 36 19.12 -1.54 1.43
N GLU A 37 19.80 -0.97 0.44
CA GLU A 37 20.62 0.24 0.64
C GLU A 37 19.78 1.42 1.16
N ALA A 38 18.55 1.59 0.67
CA ALA A 38 17.65 2.62 1.16
C ALA A 38 17.21 2.39 2.63
N VAL A 39 17.07 1.13 3.07
CA VAL A 39 16.85 0.79 4.47
C VAL A 39 18.07 1.15 5.31
N ASP A 40 19.29 0.79 4.86
CA ASP A 40 20.54 1.11 5.55
C ASP A 40 20.76 2.63 5.73
N ASN A 41 20.27 3.42 4.80
CA ASN A 41 20.33 4.89 4.82
C ASN A 41 19.17 5.56 5.58
N THR A 42 18.27 4.78 6.19
CA THR A 42 17.11 5.28 6.95
C THR A 42 17.36 5.17 8.46
N THR A 43 17.04 6.20 9.21
CA THR A 43 17.09 6.17 10.68
C THR A 43 15.86 5.46 11.24
N PHE A 44 16.08 4.45 12.12
CA PHE A 44 14.99 3.74 12.79
C PHE A 44 14.95 4.02 14.28
N ILE A 45 13.76 4.31 14.79
CA ILE A 45 13.47 4.54 16.21
C ILE A 45 12.27 3.65 16.60
N PRO A 46 12.49 2.61 17.42
CA PRO A 46 13.76 2.03 17.90
C PRO A 46 14.60 1.37 16.78
N SER A 47 15.88 1.15 17.06
CA SER A 47 16.85 0.62 16.09
C SER A 47 16.51 -0.77 15.54
N TRP A 48 15.79 -1.61 16.27
CA TRP A 48 15.36 -2.94 15.81
C TRP A 48 14.47 -2.88 14.56
N GLY A 49 13.84 -1.73 14.31
CA GLY A 49 13.03 -1.50 13.11
C GLY A 49 13.81 -1.68 11.82
N HIS A 50 15.12 -1.35 11.83
CA HIS A 50 16.04 -1.57 10.72
C HIS A 50 16.08 -3.06 10.32
N ASP A 51 16.53 -3.92 11.22
CA ASP A 51 16.70 -5.35 10.93
C ASP A 51 15.38 -6.00 10.50
N ARG A 52 14.29 -5.56 11.13
CA ARG A 52 12.97 -6.05 10.79
C ARG A 52 12.57 -5.71 9.35
N LEU A 53 12.73 -4.47 8.92
CA LEU A 53 12.39 -4.06 7.55
C LEU A 53 13.38 -4.63 6.55
N TYR A 54 14.67 -4.60 6.86
CA TYR A 54 15.75 -5.17 6.04
C TYR A 54 15.48 -6.64 5.68
N ASN A 55 15.25 -7.47 6.69
CA ASN A 55 14.99 -8.89 6.49
C ASN A 55 13.69 -9.12 5.68
N MET A 56 12.65 -8.33 5.93
CA MET A 56 11.41 -8.42 5.17
C MET A 56 11.57 -8.05 3.70
N VAL A 57 12.46 -7.12 3.36
CA VAL A 57 12.76 -6.74 1.98
C VAL A 57 13.70 -7.77 1.32
N ARG A 58 14.73 -8.22 2.04
CA ARG A 58 15.68 -9.22 1.56
C ARG A 58 14.98 -10.52 1.13
N ASP A 59 14.09 -11.01 1.98
CA ASP A 59 13.43 -12.30 1.79
C ASP A 59 12.11 -12.20 1.02
N ARG A 60 11.78 -10.97 0.55
CA ARG A 60 10.52 -10.74 -0.15
C ARG A 60 10.53 -11.35 -1.55
N GLN A 61 9.45 -12.04 -1.86
CA GLN A 61 9.14 -12.48 -3.22
C GLN A 61 8.42 -11.37 -4.01
N ASP A 62 8.22 -11.59 -5.30
CA ASP A 62 7.48 -10.67 -6.15
C ASP A 62 6.11 -10.32 -5.54
N TRP A 63 5.71 -9.07 -5.70
CA TRP A 63 4.51 -8.54 -5.09
C TRP A 63 3.30 -8.74 -6.00
N CYS A 64 2.38 -9.62 -5.61
CA CYS A 64 1.09 -9.72 -6.27
C CYS A 64 0.28 -8.44 -6.01
N ILE A 65 0.16 -7.61 -7.05
CA ILE A 65 -0.50 -6.30 -6.96
C ILE A 65 -1.97 -6.33 -7.38
N SER A 66 -2.44 -7.39 -8.03
CA SER A 66 -3.83 -7.50 -8.47
C SER A 66 -4.76 -8.06 -7.40
N ARG A 67 -6.00 -7.58 -7.38
CA ARG A 67 -7.07 -8.05 -6.51
C ARG A 67 -8.38 -8.15 -7.28
N GLN A 68 -9.11 -9.23 -7.06
CA GLN A 68 -10.44 -9.48 -7.62
C GLN A 68 -11.49 -8.97 -6.64
N ARG A 69 -11.65 -7.66 -6.57
CA ARG A 69 -12.61 -6.94 -5.71
C ARG A 69 -13.28 -5.83 -6.51
N SER A 70 -14.46 -5.43 -6.07
CA SER A 70 -15.24 -4.36 -6.73
C SER A 70 -14.88 -2.95 -6.25
N TRP A 71 -14.18 -2.82 -5.12
CA TRP A 71 -13.77 -1.54 -4.57
C TRP A 71 -12.24 -1.42 -4.57
N GLY A 72 -11.72 -0.46 -5.30
CA GLY A 72 -10.29 -0.14 -5.36
C GLY A 72 -9.92 0.61 -6.65
N VAL A 73 -8.64 0.97 -6.76
CA VAL A 73 -8.09 1.63 -7.94
C VAL A 73 -7.85 0.58 -9.03
N PRO A 74 -8.37 0.76 -10.25
CA PRO A 74 -8.19 -0.20 -11.32
C PRO A 74 -6.73 -0.27 -11.78
N ILE A 75 -6.31 -1.44 -12.26
CA ILE A 75 -5.03 -1.62 -12.95
C ILE A 75 -5.19 -1.07 -14.38
N PRO A 76 -4.41 -0.05 -14.81
CA PRO A 76 -4.59 0.61 -16.09
C PRO A 76 -3.93 -0.18 -17.23
N ALA A 77 -4.34 -1.43 -17.40
CA ALA A 77 -3.87 -2.34 -18.43
C ALA A 77 -5.01 -2.67 -19.41
N PHE A 78 -4.64 -2.94 -20.65
CA PHE A 78 -5.56 -3.33 -21.70
C PHE A 78 -5.13 -4.67 -22.28
N TYR A 79 -6.07 -5.39 -22.87
CA TYR A 79 -5.80 -6.61 -23.63
C TYR A 79 -6.23 -6.41 -25.07
N CYS A 80 -5.37 -6.81 -25.99
CA CYS A 80 -5.69 -6.80 -27.41
C CYS A 80 -6.50 -8.05 -27.77
N ASP A 81 -7.72 -7.85 -28.29
CA ASP A 81 -8.61 -8.94 -28.66
C ASP A 81 -8.08 -9.73 -29.87
N ASP A 82 -7.26 -9.09 -30.72
CA ASP A 82 -6.73 -9.72 -31.94
C ASP A 82 -5.56 -10.70 -31.64
N CYS A 83 -4.77 -10.48 -30.59
CA CYS A 83 -3.63 -11.34 -30.26
C CYS A 83 -3.59 -11.85 -28.82
N GLY A 84 -4.52 -11.46 -27.98
CA GLY A 84 -4.63 -11.88 -26.58
C GLY A 84 -3.55 -11.33 -25.64
N LYS A 85 -2.64 -10.47 -26.12
CA LYS A 85 -1.57 -9.93 -25.30
C LYS A 85 -2.01 -8.68 -24.54
N TYR A 86 -1.51 -8.54 -23.31
CA TYR A 86 -1.70 -7.32 -22.54
C TYR A 86 -0.91 -6.15 -23.12
N VAL A 87 -1.42 -4.95 -22.92
CA VAL A 87 -0.81 -3.69 -23.33
C VAL A 87 -0.80 -2.73 -22.16
N ILE A 88 0.41 -2.34 -21.75
CA ILE A 88 0.65 -1.31 -20.76
C ILE A 88 1.91 -0.56 -21.22
N THR A 89 1.73 0.69 -21.63
CA THR A 89 2.80 1.53 -22.17
C THR A 89 2.77 2.91 -21.54
N PRO A 90 3.85 3.70 -21.57
CA PRO A 90 3.83 5.08 -21.09
C PRO A 90 2.72 5.92 -21.74
N GLU A 91 2.40 5.66 -23.02
CA GLU A 91 1.36 6.37 -23.76
C GLU A 91 -0.05 6.03 -23.25
N THR A 92 -0.35 4.72 -23.06
CA THR A 92 -1.65 4.29 -22.52
C THR A 92 -1.83 4.74 -21.09
N ILE A 93 -0.79 4.64 -20.25
CA ILE A 93 -0.81 5.14 -18.87
C ILE A 93 -1.01 6.65 -18.84
N GLY A 94 -0.34 7.40 -19.73
CA GLY A 94 -0.50 8.86 -19.84
C GLY A 94 -1.94 9.25 -20.15
N LYS A 95 -2.58 8.57 -21.10
CA LYS A 95 -3.98 8.82 -21.44
C LYS A 95 -4.93 8.52 -20.28
N VAL A 96 -4.75 7.38 -19.60
CA VAL A 96 -5.56 7.03 -18.43
C VAL A 96 -5.35 8.04 -17.30
N LYS A 97 -4.10 8.44 -17.03
CA LYS A 97 -3.77 9.48 -16.04
C LYS A 97 -4.54 10.78 -16.31
N ASP A 98 -4.58 11.23 -17.57
CA ASP A 98 -5.26 12.47 -17.96
C ASP A 98 -6.78 12.39 -17.77
N VAL A 99 -7.38 11.23 -18.09
CA VAL A 99 -8.80 10.98 -17.90
C VAL A 99 -9.14 10.91 -16.41
N VAL A 100 -8.41 10.10 -15.66
CA VAL A 100 -8.64 9.91 -14.22
C VAL A 100 -8.37 11.20 -13.44
N GLY A 101 -7.39 12.00 -13.86
CA GLY A 101 -7.09 13.30 -13.25
C GLY A 101 -8.23 14.32 -13.37
N LYS A 102 -9.09 14.19 -14.40
CA LYS A 102 -10.24 15.08 -14.62
C LYS A 102 -11.54 14.51 -14.05
N GLU A 103 -11.77 13.23 -14.23
CA GLU A 103 -13.07 12.57 -14.01
C GLU A 103 -13.08 11.64 -12.78
N GLY A 104 -11.90 11.39 -12.19
CA GLY A 104 -11.73 10.40 -11.12
C GLY A 104 -11.56 8.96 -11.63
N SER A 105 -11.27 8.04 -10.73
CA SER A 105 -10.98 6.63 -11.04
C SER A 105 -12.18 5.86 -11.58
N ASP A 106 -13.42 6.33 -11.31
CA ASP A 106 -14.65 5.71 -11.80
C ASP A 106 -14.78 5.77 -13.32
N ALA A 107 -14.06 6.69 -13.97
CA ALA A 107 -13.96 6.76 -15.42
C ALA A 107 -13.45 5.45 -16.05
N TRP A 108 -12.61 4.70 -15.36
CA TRP A 108 -12.15 3.39 -15.83
C TRP A 108 -13.32 2.42 -16.07
N TRP A 109 -14.32 2.45 -15.20
CA TRP A 109 -15.45 1.55 -15.28
C TRP A 109 -16.56 2.07 -16.17
N SER A 110 -16.80 3.38 -16.17
CA SER A 110 -17.93 4.02 -16.86
C SER A 110 -17.66 4.32 -18.33
N TYR A 111 -16.41 4.56 -18.72
CA TYR A 111 -16.06 4.93 -20.09
C TYR A 111 -15.78 3.69 -20.95
N PRO A 112 -16.12 3.73 -22.24
CA PRO A 112 -15.71 2.71 -23.20
C PRO A 112 -14.19 2.76 -23.39
N VAL A 113 -13.61 1.64 -23.84
CA VAL A 113 -12.16 1.47 -23.95
C VAL A 113 -11.50 2.50 -24.88
N GLU A 114 -12.20 2.92 -25.93
CA GLU A 114 -11.72 3.88 -26.93
C GLU A 114 -11.47 5.27 -26.35
N GLN A 115 -12.17 5.64 -25.28
CA GLN A 115 -11.94 6.92 -24.59
C GLN A 115 -10.77 6.88 -23.62
N LEU A 116 -10.34 5.68 -23.22
CA LEU A 116 -9.24 5.44 -22.31
C LEU A 116 -7.90 5.14 -23.04
N LEU A 117 -7.96 4.95 -24.35
CA LEU A 117 -6.80 4.77 -25.21
C LEU A 117 -6.47 6.06 -25.98
N PRO A 118 -5.21 6.26 -26.39
CA PRO A 118 -4.85 7.31 -27.33
C PRO A 118 -5.62 7.17 -28.66
N GLU A 119 -5.83 8.28 -29.36
CA GLU A 119 -6.48 8.26 -30.68
C GLU A 119 -5.71 7.39 -31.67
N ASN A 120 -6.45 6.55 -32.43
CA ASN A 120 -5.89 5.64 -33.41
C ASN A 120 -4.83 4.67 -32.85
N PHE A 121 -4.91 4.34 -31.55
CA PHE A 121 -3.98 3.44 -30.92
C PHE A 121 -3.99 2.07 -31.54
N LYS A 122 -2.81 1.51 -31.77
CA LYS A 122 -2.62 0.16 -32.34
C LYS A 122 -1.82 -0.70 -31.38
N CYS A 123 -2.18 -1.97 -31.31
CA CYS A 123 -1.45 -2.93 -30.51
C CYS A 123 0.03 -2.99 -30.93
N PRO A 124 0.98 -2.77 -30.00
CA PRO A 124 2.40 -2.81 -30.33
C PRO A 124 2.88 -4.22 -30.72
N HIS A 125 2.09 -5.26 -30.48
CA HIS A 125 2.44 -6.64 -30.77
C HIS A 125 1.94 -7.11 -32.15
N CYS A 126 0.74 -6.69 -32.58
CA CYS A 126 0.12 -7.20 -33.79
C CYS A 126 -0.46 -6.12 -34.72
N GLY A 127 -0.51 -4.86 -34.27
CA GLY A 127 -1.14 -3.77 -35.03
C GLY A 127 -2.67 -3.73 -34.95
N GLY A 128 -3.31 -4.64 -34.23
CA GLY A 128 -4.74 -4.71 -34.02
C GLY A 128 -5.29 -3.47 -33.29
N THR A 129 -6.62 -3.27 -33.42
CA THR A 129 -7.29 -2.06 -32.89
C THR A 129 -8.41 -2.36 -31.92
N HIS A 130 -8.68 -3.63 -31.63
CA HIS A 130 -9.71 -4.05 -30.71
C HIS A 130 -9.10 -4.37 -29.34
N PHE A 131 -9.68 -3.77 -28.29
CA PHE A 131 -9.16 -3.91 -26.94
C PHE A 131 -10.28 -4.04 -25.91
N HIS A 132 -9.98 -4.74 -24.82
CA HIS A 132 -10.75 -4.66 -23.59
C HIS A 132 -9.89 -4.24 -22.40
N LYS A 133 -10.54 -3.79 -21.33
CA LYS A 133 -9.88 -3.28 -20.11
C LYS A 133 -9.64 -4.42 -19.14
N GLU A 134 -8.56 -4.29 -18.34
CA GLU A 134 -8.39 -5.09 -17.14
C GLU A 134 -9.54 -4.84 -16.15
N THR A 135 -9.97 -5.89 -15.48
CA THR A 135 -11.05 -5.85 -14.48
C THR A 135 -10.56 -5.96 -13.04
N ASP A 136 -9.30 -6.34 -12.85
CA ASP A 136 -8.67 -6.37 -11.53
C ASP A 136 -8.35 -4.97 -11.02
N ILE A 137 -8.37 -4.83 -9.70
CA ILE A 137 -7.96 -3.61 -9.00
C ILE A 137 -6.58 -3.81 -8.38
N MET A 138 -5.93 -2.70 -8.03
CA MET A 138 -4.65 -2.74 -7.32
C MET A 138 -4.82 -3.18 -5.87
N ASP A 139 -3.79 -3.78 -5.32
CA ASP A 139 -3.62 -3.96 -3.89
C ASP A 139 -3.66 -2.59 -3.20
N VAL A 140 -4.51 -2.44 -2.19
CA VAL A 140 -4.61 -1.20 -1.40
C VAL A 140 -3.26 -0.75 -0.81
N TRP A 141 -2.34 -1.68 -0.59
CA TRP A 141 -0.98 -1.36 -0.16
C TRP A 141 -0.13 -0.73 -1.25
N PHE A 142 -0.47 -0.98 -2.53
CA PHE A 142 0.13 -0.25 -3.64
C PHE A 142 -0.38 1.19 -3.68
N ASP A 143 -1.69 1.38 -3.49
CA ASP A 143 -2.31 2.70 -3.47
C ASP A 143 -1.74 3.54 -2.33
N SER A 144 -1.77 3.03 -1.10
CA SER A 144 -1.22 3.72 0.08
C SER A 144 0.30 3.88 -0.01
N GLY A 145 1.00 2.90 -0.58
CA GLY A 145 2.44 2.96 -0.81
C GLY A 145 2.86 4.04 -1.79
N SER A 146 1.96 4.51 -2.66
CA SER A 146 2.22 5.55 -3.66
C SER A 146 1.91 6.97 -3.18
N THR A 147 1.39 7.15 -1.97
CA THR A 147 0.98 8.46 -1.42
C THR A 147 2.13 9.46 -1.35
N TRP A 148 3.37 9.01 -1.19
CA TRP A 148 4.55 9.88 -1.22
C TRP A 148 4.65 10.70 -2.53
N ASN A 149 4.17 10.16 -3.65
CA ASN A 149 4.22 10.88 -4.92
C ASN A 149 3.20 12.02 -4.94
N GLY A 150 1.94 11.75 -4.61
CA GLY A 150 0.86 12.74 -4.65
C GLY A 150 0.87 13.74 -3.49
N VAL A 151 1.49 13.39 -2.35
CA VAL A 151 1.49 14.24 -1.16
C VAL A 151 2.80 14.99 -0.97
N LEU A 152 3.94 14.33 -1.23
CA LEU A 152 5.27 14.91 -0.94
C LEU A 152 5.98 15.40 -2.19
N LYS A 153 6.05 14.58 -3.24
CA LYS A 153 6.85 14.88 -4.43
C LYS A 153 6.13 15.77 -5.43
N ASP A 154 4.85 15.49 -5.67
CA ASP A 154 3.99 16.31 -6.55
C ASP A 154 2.70 16.70 -5.82
N PRO A 155 2.81 17.47 -4.72
CA PRO A 155 1.68 17.78 -3.87
C PRO A 155 0.70 18.70 -4.60
N HIS A 156 -0.59 18.52 -4.29
CA HIS A 156 -1.62 19.47 -4.66
C HIS A 156 -1.25 20.88 -4.18
N GLU A 157 -1.63 21.92 -4.91
CA GLU A 157 -1.26 23.33 -4.63
C GLU A 157 -1.52 23.75 -3.17
N ASN A 158 -2.56 23.23 -2.54
CA ASN A 158 -2.89 23.52 -1.15
C ASN A 158 -1.83 22.99 -0.16
N TRP A 159 -1.17 21.89 -0.51
CA TRP A 159 -0.15 21.25 0.36
C TRP A 159 1.26 21.79 0.11
N LYS A 160 1.52 22.36 -1.06
CA LYS A 160 2.79 23.05 -1.34
C LYS A 160 3.07 24.19 -0.35
N LYS A 161 2.01 24.83 0.14
CA LYS A 161 2.10 25.93 1.12
C LYS A 161 2.50 25.46 2.51
N ASP A 162 2.28 24.19 2.83
CA ASP A 162 2.54 23.62 4.15
C ASP A 162 3.95 23.02 4.26
N GLY A 163 4.80 23.19 3.23
CA GLY A 163 6.20 22.74 3.24
C GLY A 163 6.39 21.23 3.10
N ALA A 164 5.45 20.54 2.44
CA ALA A 164 5.61 19.11 2.16
C ALA A 164 6.86 18.88 1.27
N GLU A 165 7.79 18.06 1.75
CA GLU A 165 9.05 17.73 1.09
C GLU A 165 9.20 16.23 0.86
N TYR A 166 9.87 15.87 -0.23
CA TYR A 166 10.22 14.49 -0.55
C TYR A 166 11.75 14.30 -0.58
N PRO A 167 12.28 13.32 0.16
CA PRO A 167 11.61 12.46 1.17
C PRO A 167 11.20 13.25 2.42
N CYS A 168 10.12 12.81 3.10
CA CYS A 168 9.72 13.46 4.35
C CYS A 168 10.69 13.13 5.50
N ASP A 169 10.62 13.91 6.57
CA ASP A 169 11.53 13.73 7.70
C ASP A 169 11.21 12.47 8.50
N LEU A 170 9.92 12.15 8.70
CA LEU A 170 9.50 11.08 9.59
C LEU A 170 8.24 10.36 9.11
N TYR A 171 8.29 9.02 9.03
CA TYR A 171 7.12 8.14 9.05
C TYR A 171 6.90 7.62 10.46
N LEU A 172 5.67 7.74 10.98
CA LEU A 172 5.32 7.36 12.33
C LEU A 172 4.07 6.47 12.30
N GLU A 173 4.22 5.20 12.70
CA GLU A 173 3.15 4.22 12.76
C GLU A 173 3.48 3.05 13.71
N GLY A 174 2.53 2.13 13.84
CA GLY A 174 2.70 0.90 14.61
C GLY A 174 3.65 -0.11 13.97
N SER A 175 4.11 -1.06 14.76
CA SER A 175 5.08 -2.07 14.35
C SER A 175 4.59 -3.03 13.26
N ASP A 176 3.28 -3.15 13.03
CA ASP A 176 2.70 -3.92 11.93
C ASP A 176 2.99 -3.31 10.56
N GLN A 177 3.28 -2.01 10.50
CA GLN A 177 3.55 -1.30 9.25
C GLN A 177 4.90 -1.62 8.60
N HIS A 178 5.79 -2.35 9.26
CA HIS A 178 6.96 -2.94 8.60
C HIS A 178 6.56 -3.93 7.51
N ARG A 179 5.40 -4.59 7.64
CA ARG A 179 4.80 -5.43 6.59
C ARG A 179 3.64 -4.73 5.86
N GLY A 180 3.46 -3.47 6.07
CA GLY A 180 2.42 -2.65 5.46
C GLY A 180 3.00 -1.39 4.82
N TRP A 181 2.57 -0.23 5.30
CA TRP A 181 2.86 1.05 4.69
C TRP A 181 4.35 1.43 4.63
N PHE A 182 5.15 1.11 5.65
CA PHE A 182 6.60 1.36 5.59
C PHE A 182 7.24 0.63 4.41
N GLN A 183 6.90 -0.64 4.23
CA GLN A 183 7.46 -1.46 3.16
C GLN A 183 6.90 -1.10 1.80
N SER A 184 5.59 -0.93 1.64
CA SER A 184 4.98 -0.60 0.36
C SER A 184 5.44 0.77 -0.15
N SER A 185 5.55 1.78 0.74
CA SER A 185 6.08 3.09 0.40
C SER A 185 7.56 3.03 -0.02
N LEU A 186 8.37 2.24 0.69
CA LEU A 186 9.77 2.01 0.32
C LEU A 186 9.89 1.43 -1.07
N LEU A 187 9.18 0.33 -1.33
CA LEU A 187 9.30 -0.41 -2.59
C LEU A 187 8.85 0.43 -3.79
N THR A 188 7.71 1.11 -3.70
CA THR A 188 7.23 1.98 -4.78
C THR A 188 8.14 3.17 -5.02
N SER A 189 8.67 3.78 -3.96
CA SER A 189 9.58 4.92 -4.07
C SER A 189 10.94 4.52 -4.63
N VAL A 190 11.53 3.43 -4.17
CA VAL A 190 12.82 2.94 -4.69
C VAL A 190 12.71 2.51 -6.14
N ALA A 191 11.63 1.83 -6.52
CA ALA A 191 11.42 1.41 -7.92
C ALA A 191 11.41 2.60 -8.88
N VAL A 192 10.86 3.76 -8.46
CA VAL A 192 10.71 4.95 -9.32
C VAL A 192 11.85 5.95 -9.15
N ASN A 193 12.33 6.15 -7.92
CA ASN A 193 13.26 7.23 -7.59
C ASN A 193 14.61 6.75 -7.06
N GLY A 194 14.78 5.44 -6.81
CA GLY A 194 16.01 4.86 -6.26
C GLY A 194 16.30 5.20 -4.80
N LYS A 195 15.32 5.73 -4.04
CA LYS A 195 15.51 6.12 -2.62
C LYS A 195 14.22 5.95 -1.80
N ALA A 196 14.38 5.83 -0.48
CA ALA A 196 13.25 5.80 0.45
C ALA A 196 12.44 7.10 0.41
N PRO A 197 11.13 7.08 0.66
CA PRO A 197 10.29 8.27 0.71
C PRO A 197 10.36 9.00 2.06
N TYR A 198 11.14 8.50 3.00
CA TYR A 198 11.31 9.00 4.36
C TYR A 198 12.79 8.99 4.76
N LYS A 199 13.19 9.91 5.65
CA LYS A 199 14.53 9.97 6.24
C LYS A 199 14.61 9.14 7.52
N ALA A 200 13.50 9.07 8.27
CA ALA A 200 13.40 8.30 9.51
C ALA A 200 12.05 7.59 9.63
N VAL A 201 12.07 6.46 10.37
CA VAL A 201 10.89 5.68 10.75
C VAL A 201 10.83 5.57 12.26
N LEU A 202 9.75 6.09 12.85
CA LEU A 202 9.46 5.91 14.26
C LEU A 202 8.32 4.88 14.41
N THR A 203 8.59 3.85 15.21
CA THR A 203 7.64 2.75 15.40
C THR A 203 7.13 2.75 16.84
N HIS A 204 5.82 2.90 17.01
CA HIS A 204 5.18 2.75 18.31
C HIS A 204 4.58 1.35 18.49
N GLY A 205 4.33 0.99 19.75
CA GLY A 205 3.56 -0.20 20.13
C GLY A 205 2.06 -0.03 19.95
N PHE A 206 1.30 -0.91 20.58
CA PHE A 206 -0.16 -0.91 20.53
C PHE A 206 -0.74 -0.68 21.92
N THR A 207 -1.93 -0.08 21.97
CA THR A 207 -2.72 -0.04 23.20
C THR A 207 -3.18 -1.46 23.56
N MET A 208 -2.98 -1.83 24.83
CA MET A 208 -3.29 -3.14 25.37
C MET A 208 -4.48 -3.05 26.32
N ASP A 209 -5.25 -4.13 26.41
CA ASP A 209 -6.27 -4.26 27.45
C ASP A 209 -5.65 -4.67 28.80
N GLY A 210 -6.47 -4.77 29.84
CA GLY A 210 -6.02 -5.16 31.17
C GLY A 210 -5.44 -6.56 31.29
N GLU A 211 -5.57 -7.40 30.25
CA GLU A 211 -4.99 -8.74 30.14
C GLU A 211 -3.72 -8.76 29.26
N GLY A 212 -3.23 -7.59 28.84
CA GLY A 212 -2.05 -7.48 27.98
C GLY A 212 -2.29 -7.87 26.52
N ARG A 213 -3.53 -7.90 26.03
CA ARG A 213 -3.86 -8.19 24.65
C ARG A 213 -4.03 -6.89 23.86
N LYS A 214 -3.52 -6.85 22.62
CA LYS A 214 -3.74 -5.73 21.71
C LYS A 214 -5.24 -5.45 21.57
N MET A 215 -5.64 -4.21 21.77
CA MET A 215 -7.02 -3.77 21.53
C MET A 215 -7.35 -3.83 20.05
N SER A 216 -8.44 -4.50 19.70
CA SER A 216 -8.92 -4.59 18.32
C SER A 216 -10.44 -4.74 18.27
N LYS A 217 -11.04 -4.19 17.21
CA LYS A 217 -12.49 -4.33 16.97
C LYS A 217 -12.93 -5.78 16.80
N SER A 218 -12.05 -6.63 16.24
CA SER A 218 -12.36 -8.06 16.01
C SER A 218 -12.38 -8.89 17.29
N VAL A 219 -11.65 -8.47 18.33
CA VAL A 219 -11.64 -9.11 19.66
C VAL A 219 -12.73 -8.51 20.55
N GLY A 220 -13.19 -7.28 20.26
CA GLY A 220 -14.22 -6.60 21.06
C GLY A 220 -13.71 -6.02 22.38
N ASN A 221 -12.38 -5.88 22.53
CA ASN A 221 -11.73 -5.38 23.75
C ASN A 221 -11.30 -3.91 23.63
N VAL A 222 -11.86 -3.17 22.67
CA VAL A 222 -11.54 -1.75 22.46
C VAL A 222 -12.24 -0.89 23.50
N VAL A 223 -11.48 -0.04 24.18
CA VAL A 223 -12.01 1.07 24.98
C VAL A 223 -12.01 2.32 24.10
N ALA A 224 -13.18 2.90 23.87
CA ALA A 224 -13.28 4.11 23.06
C ALA A 224 -12.68 5.30 23.81
N PRO A 225 -11.85 6.14 23.15
CA PRO A 225 -11.31 7.35 23.79
C PRO A 225 -12.38 8.25 24.36
N GLN A 226 -13.53 8.35 23.71
CA GLN A 226 -14.64 9.19 24.15
C GLN A 226 -15.17 8.79 25.53
N ASP A 227 -15.31 7.49 25.80
CA ASP A 227 -15.78 6.98 27.09
C ASP A 227 -14.86 7.41 28.26
N ILE A 228 -13.57 7.48 27.99
CA ILE A 228 -12.56 7.93 28.95
C ILE A 228 -12.63 9.46 29.12
N ILE A 229 -12.73 10.19 28.01
CA ILE A 229 -12.80 11.65 28.02
C ILE A 229 -14.04 12.13 28.75
N ASP A 230 -15.19 11.54 28.51
CA ASP A 230 -16.45 11.92 29.14
C ASP A 230 -16.44 11.64 30.64
N LYS A 231 -15.73 10.59 31.07
CA LYS A 231 -15.69 10.23 32.51
C LYS A 231 -14.59 10.91 33.30
N TYR A 232 -13.39 11.08 32.69
CA TYR A 232 -12.19 11.53 33.42
C TYR A 232 -11.55 12.79 32.84
N GLY A 233 -12.01 13.25 31.68
CA GLY A 233 -11.45 14.40 30.98
C GLY A 233 -10.30 14.02 30.03
N ALA A 234 -10.05 14.87 29.03
CA ALA A 234 -9.06 14.65 28.00
C ALA A 234 -7.61 14.63 28.54
N ASP A 235 -7.33 15.38 29.60
CA ASP A 235 -5.98 15.48 30.15
C ASP A 235 -5.53 14.19 30.85
N VAL A 236 -6.45 13.47 31.48
CA VAL A 236 -6.17 12.14 32.05
C VAL A 236 -5.82 11.16 30.94
N MET A 237 -6.55 11.20 29.83
CA MET A 237 -6.25 10.37 28.68
C MET A 237 -4.88 10.70 28.06
N ARG A 238 -4.55 11.99 27.92
CA ARG A 238 -3.22 12.43 27.42
C ARG A 238 -2.09 11.94 28.31
N LEU A 239 -2.26 12.06 29.63
CA LEU A 239 -1.30 11.55 30.62
C LEU A 239 -1.12 10.04 30.53
N TRP A 240 -2.21 9.30 30.34
CA TRP A 240 -2.14 7.85 30.16
C TRP A 240 -1.35 7.48 28.89
N ILE A 241 -1.61 8.13 27.75
CA ILE A 241 -0.85 7.90 26.51
C ILE A 241 0.64 8.21 26.71
N LEU A 242 0.98 9.32 27.37
CA LEU A 242 2.37 9.66 27.68
C LEU A 242 3.05 8.61 28.57
N SER A 243 2.33 8.02 29.52
CA SER A 243 2.88 6.98 30.38
C SER A 243 3.21 5.68 29.62
N LEU A 244 2.46 5.38 28.56
CA LEU A 244 2.71 4.18 27.74
C LEU A 244 4.02 4.25 26.95
N ILE A 245 4.53 5.43 26.64
CA ILE A 245 5.82 5.62 25.96
C ILE A 245 6.96 5.05 26.81
N HIS A 246 6.80 5.05 28.14
CA HIS A 246 7.82 4.53 29.06
C HIS A 246 7.58 3.09 29.54
N ILE A 247 6.40 2.53 29.27
CA ILE A 247 5.98 1.22 29.77
C ILE A 247 6.02 0.14 28.67
N SER A 248 5.98 0.54 27.41
CA SER A 248 5.89 -0.35 26.27
C SER A 248 7.19 -0.47 25.50
N GLU A 249 8.30 -0.67 26.16
CA GLU A 249 9.45 -1.25 25.46
C GLU A 249 9.15 -2.72 25.16
N PRO A 250 9.29 -3.16 23.89
CA PRO A 250 9.11 -4.56 23.52
C PRO A 250 10.22 -5.45 24.02
#